data_4a853a87f846eec72894a765c1c7f231
#
_entry.id   4a853a87f846eec72894a765c1c7f231
#
_cell.length_a   1.000
_cell.length_b   1.000
_cell.length_c   1.000
_cell.angle_alpha   90.00
_cell.angle_beta   90.00
_cell.angle_gamma   90.00
#
_symmetry.space_group_name_H-M   'P 1'
#
loop_
_entity.id
_entity.type
_entity.pdbx_description
1 polymer ?
#
loop_
_entity_poly.entity_id
_entity_poly.type
_entity_poly.pdbx_seq_one_letter_code
_entity_poly.pdbx_strand_id
1 'polypeptide(L)'
;MNFSSSVKILELNSQGSKEALKISSATYIRVLQQLRGKPLFPQLKKLYLENYHGLVDYFSLFLSPNLQTIQLLNTKTATISAPTASVVLKNLICDFSEWSQQVEHLHVTQGIIMPISLLEGISLLSNLRTLNISPIQVGSFQEFCPLAPLSLESLTLGLSCSSYTRLPNPITSLPDFLVSLEKLNISGPLIAVVDFVQSLGSQHITSLVIEAGGKGVKCDQHGKKPLEAENVNVCDFGSMLHTVSLRWGDFLREITVTPPCEACIDFAQLSGMLMLEKIHLSSCPFDGLEHALKSPTVWYHLGELHLTVTISFPSLSLMALSAPHLKKLNVSIDTSKAPSTKKQRVFSHPLKSLDILDLPSQNSGWGSCRSDKDLSNLPRFIQIARYLNALFPKMEELTSSSRMKTWEIVWHLVMLCQTSRADDDCRRPVCAVDVL
;
A
#
# COMPACT_ATOMS: atom_id res chain seq x y z
N MET A 1 -44.40 9.79 11.83
CA MET A 1 -43.41 8.69 11.67
C MET A 1 -42.00 9.24 11.99
N ASN A 2 -41.30 8.62 12.93
CA ASN A 2 -39.99 9.12 13.39
C ASN A 2 -38.89 8.44 12.57
N PHE A 3 -38.70 8.87 11.31
CA PHE A 3 -37.72 8.28 10.39
C PHE A 3 -36.27 8.36 10.91
N SER A 4 -35.94 9.34 11.75
CA SER A 4 -34.61 9.54 12.29
C SER A 4 -34.14 8.42 13.21
N SER A 5 -35.07 7.71 13.86
CA SER A 5 -34.77 6.61 14.79
C SER A 5 -34.30 5.32 14.11
N SER A 6 -34.43 5.19 12.80
CA SER A 6 -34.03 4.00 12.03
C SER A 6 -32.75 4.19 11.21
N VAL A 7 -32.23 5.42 11.11
CA VAL A 7 -31.02 5.70 10.31
C VAL A 7 -29.79 5.17 11.03
N LYS A 8 -29.11 4.20 10.40
CA LYS A 8 -27.85 3.61 10.89
C LYS A 8 -26.62 4.10 10.15
N ILE A 9 -26.77 4.50 8.90
CA ILE A 9 -25.72 4.97 8.02
C ILE A 9 -26.17 6.27 7.41
N LEU A 10 -25.33 7.29 7.48
CA LEU A 10 -25.57 8.58 6.86
C LEU A 10 -24.37 8.94 5.97
N GLU A 11 -24.65 9.15 4.68
CA GLU A 11 -23.67 9.56 3.69
C GLU A 11 -24.09 10.91 3.13
N LEU A 12 -23.23 11.91 3.32
CA LEU A 12 -23.44 13.25 2.80
C LEU A 12 -22.29 13.60 1.84
N ASN A 13 -22.65 13.77 0.58
CA ASN A 13 -21.72 14.15 -0.46
C ASN A 13 -22.16 15.47 -1.09
N SER A 14 -21.29 16.46 -1.09
CA SER A 14 -21.56 17.76 -1.70
C SER A 14 -21.17 17.83 -3.18
N GLN A 15 -20.84 16.70 -3.82
CA GLN A 15 -20.52 16.68 -5.25
C GLN A 15 -21.77 16.94 -6.09
N GLY A 16 -21.82 18.04 -6.76
CA GLY A 16 -22.74 18.28 -7.87
C GLY A 16 -23.73 19.41 -7.75
N SER A 17 -24.09 19.92 -6.59
CA SER A 17 -24.89 21.13 -6.52
C SER A 17 -24.00 22.36 -6.24
N LYS A 18 -24.04 23.34 -7.13
CA LYS A 18 -23.48 24.67 -6.85
C LYS A 18 -24.22 25.37 -5.67
N GLU A 19 -25.36 24.83 -5.29
CA GLU A 19 -26.11 25.19 -4.11
C GLU A 19 -25.76 24.20 -2.99
N ALA A 20 -24.71 24.52 -2.21
CA ALA A 20 -24.49 23.86 -0.94
C ALA A 20 -25.82 23.86 -0.17
N LEU A 21 -26.24 22.70 0.39
CA LEU A 21 -27.37 22.61 1.31
C LEU A 21 -27.12 23.60 2.47
N LYS A 22 -27.51 24.86 2.28
CA LYS A 22 -27.44 25.89 3.32
C LYS A 22 -28.66 25.74 4.18
N ILE A 23 -28.52 25.02 5.26
CA ILE A 23 -29.52 25.08 6.33
C ILE A 23 -29.42 26.47 6.91
N SER A 24 -30.53 27.22 6.92
CA SER A 24 -30.47 28.55 7.55
C SER A 24 -30.19 28.40 9.05
N SER A 25 -29.42 29.34 9.62
CA SER A 25 -29.15 29.32 11.07
C SER A 25 -30.42 29.27 11.91
N ALA A 26 -31.49 29.92 11.45
CA ALA A 26 -32.80 29.86 12.11
C ALA A 26 -33.40 28.43 12.10
N THR A 27 -33.28 27.72 10.96
CA THR A 27 -33.74 26.32 10.86
C THR A 27 -32.91 25.42 11.77
N TYR A 28 -31.60 25.60 11.77
CA TYR A 28 -30.67 24.86 12.63
C TYR A 28 -31.01 25.02 14.12
N ILE A 29 -31.17 26.27 14.58
CA ILE A 29 -31.56 26.56 15.97
C ILE A 29 -32.90 25.94 16.32
N ARG A 30 -33.90 26.00 15.42
CA ARG A 30 -35.21 25.35 15.64
C ARG A 30 -35.08 23.84 15.79
N VAL A 31 -34.26 23.20 14.96
CA VAL A 31 -34.02 21.76 15.06
C VAL A 31 -33.36 21.42 16.39
N LEU A 32 -32.34 22.14 16.80
CA LEU A 32 -31.67 21.93 18.11
C LEU A 32 -32.66 22.11 19.29
N GLN A 33 -33.52 23.14 19.25
CA GLN A 33 -34.54 23.38 20.28
C GLN A 33 -35.53 22.25 20.34
N GLN A 34 -35.96 21.72 19.17
CA GLN A 34 -36.90 20.60 19.12
C GLN A 34 -36.28 19.29 19.62
N LEU A 35 -34.99 19.08 19.36
CA LEU A 35 -34.27 17.88 19.80
C LEU A 35 -34.02 17.90 21.33
N ARG A 36 -34.01 19.06 21.98
CA ARG A 36 -33.79 19.20 23.43
C ARG A 36 -32.55 18.41 23.91
N GLY A 37 -31.44 18.51 23.20
CA GLY A 37 -30.21 17.78 23.50
C GLY A 37 -30.21 16.30 23.11
N LYS A 38 -31.26 15.80 22.45
CA LYS A 38 -31.24 14.45 21.89
C LYS A 38 -30.62 14.44 20.52
N PRO A 39 -29.90 13.36 20.14
CA PRO A 39 -29.33 13.25 18.81
C PRO A 39 -30.43 13.18 17.74
N LEU A 40 -30.18 13.81 16.60
CA LEU A 40 -31.11 13.75 15.46
C LEU A 40 -31.24 12.31 14.92
N PHE A 41 -30.12 11.56 14.93
CA PHE A 41 -30.05 10.17 14.48
C PHE A 41 -29.53 9.26 15.60
N PRO A 42 -30.37 8.89 16.59
CA PRO A 42 -29.90 8.16 17.78
C PRO A 42 -29.33 6.77 17.50
N GLN A 43 -29.67 6.16 16.35
CA GLN A 43 -29.18 4.85 15.93
C GLN A 43 -28.05 4.92 14.91
N LEU A 44 -27.51 6.12 14.65
CA LEU A 44 -26.45 6.31 13.68
C LEU A 44 -25.18 5.61 14.15
N LYS A 45 -24.68 4.68 13.32
CA LYS A 45 -23.46 3.92 13.55
C LYS A 45 -22.30 4.36 12.64
N LYS A 46 -22.64 4.82 11.43
CA LYS A 46 -21.62 5.19 10.43
C LYS A 46 -21.97 6.54 9.83
N LEU A 47 -20.99 7.44 9.84
CA LEU A 47 -21.07 8.79 9.28
C LEU A 47 -20.00 8.95 8.21
N TYR A 48 -20.41 9.19 6.96
CA TYR A 48 -19.54 9.47 5.82
C TYR A 48 -19.82 10.88 5.33
N LEU A 49 -18.83 11.73 5.39
CA LEU A 49 -18.90 13.12 4.96
C LEU A 49 -17.86 13.39 3.90
N GLU A 50 -18.31 13.68 2.69
CA GLU A 50 -17.44 14.07 1.60
C GLU A 50 -17.60 15.56 1.29
N ASN A 51 -16.47 16.29 1.18
CA ASN A 51 -16.44 17.74 0.92
C ASN A 51 -17.28 18.55 1.91
N TYR A 52 -17.11 18.30 3.19
CA TYR A 52 -17.96 18.73 4.30
C TYR A 52 -17.83 20.20 4.74
N HIS A 53 -17.03 21.03 4.08
CA HIS A 53 -16.75 22.40 4.51
C HIS A 53 -17.99 23.28 4.77
N GLY A 54 -19.07 23.05 4.06
CA GLY A 54 -20.32 23.75 4.29
C GLY A 54 -21.20 23.18 5.40
N LEU A 55 -20.82 22.05 5.99
CA LEU A 55 -21.60 21.33 6.99
C LEU A 55 -21.03 21.47 8.40
N VAL A 56 -19.89 22.13 8.55
CA VAL A 56 -19.14 22.22 9.80
C VAL A 56 -19.99 22.73 10.95
N ASP A 57 -20.78 23.76 10.71
CA ASP A 57 -21.65 24.37 11.73
C ASP A 57 -22.79 23.45 12.18
N TYR A 58 -23.02 22.34 11.47
CA TYR A 58 -24.16 21.45 11.70
C TYR A 58 -23.76 20.06 12.20
N PHE A 59 -22.49 19.82 12.46
CA PHE A 59 -21.99 18.49 12.86
C PHE A 59 -22.64 17.97 14.16
N SER A 60 -22.94 18.85 15.09
CA SER A 60 -23.60 18.45 16.33
C SER A 60 -24.94 17.75 16.12
N LEU A 61 -25.60 17.94 14.96
CA LEU A 61 -26.80 17.19 14.60
C LEU A 61 -26.54 15.72 14.29
N PHE A 62 -25.32 15.36 13.90
CA PHE A 62 -24.93 14.01 13.50
C PHE A 62 -24.27 13.22 14.64
N LEU A 63 -24.04 13.85 15.80
CA LEU A 63 -23.50 13.20 16.97
C LEU A 63 -24.49 12.14 17.47
N SER A 64 -24.02 10.92 17.65
CA SER A 64 -24.80 9.80 18.15
C SER A 64 -23.98 8.99 19.14
N PRO A 65 -24.55 8.57 20.27
CA PRO A 65 -23.85 7.73 21.23
C PRO A 65 -23.48 6.34 20.66
N ASN A 66 -24.14 5.93 19.58
CA ASN A 66 -23.92 4.65 18.91
C ASN A 66 -22.95 4.74 17.72
N LEU A 67 -22.33 5.91 17.49
CA LEU A 67 -21.46 6.13 16.35
C LEU A 67 -20.15 5.35 16.51
N GLN A 68 -19.89 4.46 15.55
CA GLN A 68 -18.74 3.56 15.53
C GLN A 68 -17.72 3.94 14.45
N THR A 69 -18.20 4.47 13.33
CA THR A 69 -17.33 4.80 12.18
C THR A 69 -17.56 6.23 11.74
N ILE A 70 -16.47 6.97 11.61
CA ILE A 70 -16.46 8.34 11.09
C ILE A 70 -15.49 8.39 9.92
N GLN A 71 -15.98 8.85 8.77
CA GLN A 71 -15.17 9.06 7.59
C GLN A 71 -15.37 10.48 7.07
N LEU A 72 -14.29 11.25 7.12
CA LEU A 72 -14.25 12.64 6.68
C LEU A 72 -13.32 12.73 5.47
N LEU A 73 -13.90 12.87 4.29
CA LEU A 73 -13.17 12.97 3.03
C LEU A 73 -13.29 14.37 2.46
N ASN A 74 -12.17 14.96 2.12
CA ASN A 74 -12.15 16.22 1.41
C ASN A 74 -11.23 16.12 0.19
N THR A 75 -11.83 15.94 -0.96
CA THR A 75 -11.12 15.75 -2.23
C THR A 75 -10.79 17.06 -2.94
N LYS A 76 -11.42 18.16 -2.55
CA LYS A 76 -11.21 19.47 -3.16
C LYS A 76 -10.18 20.24 -2.35
N THR A 77 -9.17 20.78 -3.01
CA THR A 77 -8.31 21.86 -2.48
C THR A 77 -9.19 23.09 -2.26
N ALA A 78 -9.81 23.15 -1.10
CA ALA A 78 -10.79 24.16 -0.82
C ALA A 78 -10.12 25.52 -0.62
N THR A 79 -10.84 26.56 -1.00
CA THR A 79 -10.53 27.97 -0.77
C THR A 79 -10.54 28.39 0.69
N ILE A 80 -10.77 27.46 1.62
CA ILE A 80 -10.73 27.74 3.07
C ILE A 80 -9.26 27.76 3.50
N SER A 81 -8.88 28.77 4.26
CA SER A 81 -7.53 28.84 4.80
C SER A 81 -7.25 27.62 5.69
N ALA A 82 -6.10 26.99 5.51
CA ALA A 82 -5.69 25.82 6.29
C ALA A 82 -5.89 25.95 7.81
N PRO A 83 -5.64 27.14 8.45
CA PRO A 83 -5.87 27.31 9.87
C PRO A 83 -7.33 27.14 10.31
N THR A 84 -8.27 27.65 9.53
CA THR A 84 -9.71 27.56 9.88
C THR A 84 -10.21 26.13 9.80
N ALA A 85 -9.87 25.41 8.74
CA ALA A 85 -10.26 24.00 8.59
C ALA A 85 -9.71 23.11 9.71
N SER A 86 -8.52 23.43 10.18
CA SER A 86 -7.85 22.73 11.28
C SER A 86 -8.55 22.90 12.62
N VAL A 87 -8.89 24.14 12.99
CA VAL A 87 -9.60 24.45 14.25
C VAL A 87 -10.96 23.77 14.26
N VAL A 88 -11.64 23.83 13.15
CA VAL A 88 -12.94 23.20 12.98
C VAL A 88 -12.87 21.69 13.17
N LEU A 89 -11.89 21.03 12.53
CA LEU A 89 -11.71 19.58 12.64
C LEU A 89 -11.32 19.18 14.08
N LYS A 90 -10.47 19.97 14.74
CA LYS A 90 -10.12 19.73 16.15
C LYS A 90 -11.36 19.79 17.05
N ASN A 91 -12.17 20.83 16.92
CA ASN A 91 -13.40 20.98 17.70
C ASN A 91 -14.36 19.82 17.43
N LEU A 92 -14.52 19.44 16.15
CA LEU A 92 -15.35 18.32 15.77
C LEU A 92 -14.92 17.01 16.45
N ILE A 93 -13.62 16.72 16.49
CA ILE A 93 -13.12 15.50 17.13
C ILE A 93 -13.28 15.58 18.65
N CYS A 94 -13.12 16.74 19.26
CA CYS A 94 -13.45 16.93 20.68
C CYS A 94 -14.93 16.66 20.94
N ASP A 95 -15.84 17.19 20.12
CA ASP A 95 -17.27 16.92 20.22
C ASP A 95 -17.58 15.40 20.08
N PHE A 96 -16.91 14.72 19.14
CA PHE A 96 -17.06 13.26 19.03
C PHE A 96 -16.58 12.52 20.28
N SER A 97 -15.50 12.96 20.91
CA SER A 97 -15.00 12.32 22.12
C SER A 97 -15.96 12.43 23.31
N GLU A 98 -16.70 13.52 23.38
CA GLU A 98 -17.69 13.74 24.44
C GLU A 98 -19.00 12.97 24.20
N TRP A 99 -19.45 12.91 22.94
CA TRP A 99 -20.79 12.40 22.60
C TRP A 99 -20.78 10.99 22.01
N SER A 100 -19.67 10.52 21.48
CA SER A 100 -19.59 9.29 20.70
C SER A 100 -18.42 8.41 21.17
N GLN A 101 -18.42 8.01 22.44
CA GLN A 101 -17.36 7.19 23.04
C GLN A 101 -17.20 5.80 22.39
N GLN A 102 -18.15 5.39 21.53
CA GLN A 102 -18.15 4.09 20.83
C GLN A 102 -17.39 4.14 19.50
N VAL A 103 -16.69 5.24 19.17
CA VAL A 103 -15.97 5.36 17.90
C VAL A 103 -14.78 4.41 17.89
N GLU A 104 -14.83 3.45 16.96
CA GLU A 104 -13.79 2.45 16.73
C GLU A 104 -12.95 2.74 15.47
N HIS A 105 -13.55 3.46 14.49
CA HIS A 105 -12.92 3.71 13.21
C HIS A 105 -13.00 5.20 12.85
N LEU A 106 -11.85 5.85 12.71
CA LEU A 106 -11.75 7.23 12.28
C LEU A 106 -10.89 7.34 11.03
N HIS A 107 -11.47 7.88 9.97
CA HIS A 107 -10.79 8.13 8.71
C HIS A 107 -10.91 9.61 8.34
N VAL A 108 -9.77 10.30 8.27
CA VAL A 108 -9.68 11.72 7.93
C VAL A 108 -8.68 11.90 6.79
N THR A 109 -9.21 12.16 5.60
CA THR A 109 -8.38 12.46 4.42
C THR A 109 -8.74 13.85 3.91
N GLN A 110 -7.76 14.73 3.86
CA GLN A 110 -7.94 16.10 3.42
C GLN A 110 -7.00 16.47 2.28
N GLY A 111 -7.44 17.37 1.41
CA GLY A 111 -6.57 18.00 0.41
C GLY A 111 -5.62 19.04 1.00
N ILE A 112 -5.68 19.30 2.31
CA ILE A 112 -4.84 20.25 3.04
C ILE A 112 -4.09 19.53 4.16
N ILE A 113 -2.91 20.03 4.49
CA ILE A 113 -2.09 19.49 5.58
C ILE A 113 -2.75 19.78 6.92
N MET A 114 -2.98 18.75 7.70
CA MET A 114 -3.57 18.84 9.04
C MET A 114 -2.49 19.13 10.10
N PRO A 115 -2.80 19.92 11.11
CA PRO A 115 -1.88 20.16 12.21
C PRO A 115 -1.81 18.95 13.14
N ILE A 116 -0.67 18.79 13.75
CA ILE A 116 -0.40 17.70 14.70
C ILE A 116 -1.29 17.77 15.96
N SER A 117 -1.71 18.97 16.38
CA SER A 117 -2.60 19.15 17.54
C SER A 117 -3.95 18.41 17.43
N LEU A 118 -4.27 17.92 16.22
CA LEU A 118 -5.42 17.04 15.99
C LEU A 118 -5.28 15.70 16.76
N LEU A 119 -4.05 15.20 16.92
CA LEU A 119 -3.78 13.93 17.61
C LEU A 119 -4.18 13.99 19.09
N GLU A 120 -4.09 15.17 19.73
CA GLU A 120 -4.56 15.37 21.09
C GLU A 120 -6.07 15.13 21.23
N GLY A 121 -6.87 15.63 20.28
CA GLY A 121 -8.31 15.34 20.25
C GLY A 121 -8.61 13.88 19.97
N ILE A 122 -7.86 13.26 19.06
CA ILE A 122 -8.03 11.84 18.70
C ILE A 122 -7.70 10.94 19.89
N SER A 123 -6.72 11.29 20.72
CA SER A 123 -6.35 10.49 21.89
C SER A 123 -7.48 10.35 22.93
N LEU A 124 -8.49 11.23 22.87
CA LEU A 124 -9.68 11.14 23.72
C LEU A 124 -10.67 10.03 23.28
N LEU A 125 -10.52 9.48 22.06
CA LEU A 125 -11.35 8.39 21.53
C LEU A 125 -10.80 7.03 22.01
N SER A 126 -11.03 6.70 23.26
CA SER A 126 -10.41 5.54 23.94
C SER A 126 -10.71 4.17 23.31
N ASN A 127 -11.80 4.04 22.56
CA ASN A 127 -12.19 2.81 21.88
C ASN A 127 -11.70 2.72 20.45
N LEU A 128 -10.87 3.68 20.01
CA LEU A 128 -10.40 3.75 18.63
C LEU A 128 -9.44 2.59 18.32
N ARG A 129 -9.79 1.80 17.30
CA ARG A 129 -9.00 0.65 16.81
C ARG A 129 -8.35 0.94 15.46
N THR A 130 -9.03 1.72 14.62
CA THR A 130 -8.53 2.05 13.28
C THR A 130 -8.45 3.55 13.12
N LEU A 131 -7.26 4.03 12.80
CA LEU A 131 -6.99 5.43 12.53
C LEU A 131 -6.36 5.59 11.15
N ASN A 132 -6.98 6.44 10.30
CA ASN A 132 -6.41 6.84 9.02
C ASN A 132 -6.42 8.36 8.93
N ILE A 133 -5.23 8.95 8.88
CA ILE A 133 -5.05 10.40 8.76
C ILE A 133 -4.03 10.71 7.67
N SER A 134 -4.43 11.54 6.70
CA SER A 134 -3.53 11.95 5.62
C SER A 134 -4.00 13.25 4.96
N PRO A 135 -3.10 14.23 4.72
CA PRO A 135 -1.75 14.40 5.26
C PRO A 135 -1.74 15.11 6.62
N ILE A 136 -0.79 14.79 7.49
CA ILE A 136 -0.58 15.45 8.78
C ILE A 136 0.79 16.10 8.84
N GLN A 137 0.88 17.34 9.34
CA GLN A 137 2.15 18.05 9.50
C GLN A 137 2.85 17.58 10.77
N VAL A 138 4.11 17.20 10.64
CA VAL A 138 4.92 16.68 11.74
C VAL A 138 6.26 17.40 11.78
N GLY A 139 6.66 17.85 12.95
CA GLY A 139 7.97 18.47 13.22
C GLY A 139 8.94 17.53 13.93
N SER A 140 8.44 16.56 14.71
CA SER A 140 9.25 15.58 15.43
C SER A 140 8.41 14.34 15.80
N PHE A 141 9.09 13.23 16.14
CA PHE A 141 8.40 12.02 16.60
C PHE A 141 7.60 12.21 17.90
N GLN A 142 8.04 13.08 18.80
CA GLN A 142 7.35 13.31 20.09
C GLN A 142 5.90 13.75 19.92
N GLU A 143 5.57 14.35 18.81
CA GLU A 143 4.22 14.82 18.50
C GLU A 143 3.22 13.67 18.31
N PHE A 144 3.68 12.44 18.18
CA PHE A 144 2.82 11.24 18.14
C PHE A 144 2.51 10.66 19.53
N CYS A 145 3.18 11.12 20.60
CA CYS A 145 2.95 10.62 21.95
C CYS A 145 1.47 10.62 22.38
N PRO A 146 0.60 11.54 21.95
CA PRO A 146 -0.83 11.48 22.27
C PRO A 146 -1.51 10.20 21.81
N LEU A 147 -0.99 9.48 20.80
CA LEU A 147 -1.54 8.21 20.33
C LEU A 147 -1.17 7.02 21.24
N ALA A 148 -0.18 7.15 22.11
CA ALA A 148 0.32 6.06 22.94
C ALA A 148 -0.75 5.34 23.79
N PRO A 149 -1.75 6.04 24.41
CA PRO A 149 -2.77 5.37 25.21
C PRO A 149 -3.82 4.61 24.39
N LEU A 150 -3.82 4.75 23.04
CA LEU A 150 -4.80 4.10 22.18
C LEU A 150 -4.42 2.65 21.86
N SER A 151 -5.42 1.77 21.91
CA SER A 151 -5.28 0.36 21.52
C SER A 151 -5.51 0.18 20.00
N LEU A 152 -4.73 0.89 19.18
CA LEU A 152 -4.87 0.84 17.74
C LEU A 152 -4.41 -0.51 17.18
N GLU A 153 -5.27 -1.12 16.37
CA GLU A 153 -4.97 -2.34 15.59
C GLU A 153 -4.49 -1.98 14.17
N SER A 154 -4.98 -0.87 13.61
CA SER A 154 -4.63 -0.41 12.28
C SER A 154 -4.38 1.09 12.24
N LEU A 155 -3.23 1.49 11.68
CA LEU A 155 -2.83 2.88 11.56
C LEU A 155 -2.39 3.20 10.14
N THR A 156 -3.00 4.23 9.55
CA THR A 156 -2.57 4.83 8.29
C THR A 156 -2.21 6.28 8.51
N LEU A 157 -0.97 6.66 8.21
CA LEU A 157 -0.45 8.02 8.35
C LEU A 157 0.17 8.51 7.05
N GLY A 158 -0.31 9.65 6.55
CA GLY A 158 0.40 10.40 5.51
C GLY A 158 1.10 11.58 6.15
N LEU A 159 2.43 11.54 6.23
CA LEU A 159 3.24 12.57 6.86
C LEU A 159 3.61 13.68 5.89
N SER A 160 3.59 14.91 6.35
CA SER A 160 4.09 16.09 5.63
C SER A 160 5.01 16.87 6.57
N CYS A 161 6.20 17.20 6.12
CA CYS A 161 7.17 17.95 6.91
C CYS A 161 7.65 19.15 6.11
N SER A 162 7.59 20.33 6.70
CA SER A 162 8.31 21.51 6.22
C SER A 162 9.71 21.61 6.85
N SER A 163 9.85 21.14 8.08
CA SER A 163 11.12 21.04 8.80
C SER A 163 10.98 19.94 9.85
N TYR A 164 11.60 18.80 9.61
CA TYR A 164 11.60 17.71 10.58
C TYR A 164 12.89 17.73 11.38
N THR A 165 12.78 17.75 12.69
CA THR A 165 13.95 17.72 13.57
C THR A 165 14.11 16.32 14.13
N ARG A 166 15.17 15.64 13.69
CA ARG A 166 15.57 14.36 14.26
C ARG A 166 16.10 14.63 15.67
N LEU A 167 15.60 13.90 16.65
CA LEU A 167 16.16 13.98 18.00
C LEU A 167 17.55 13.40 18.02
N PRO A 168 18.53 14.03 18.69
CA PRO A 168 19.92 13.56 18.73
C PRO A 168 20.08 12.18 19.38
N ASN A 169 19.14 11.78 20.22
CA ASN A 169 19.03 10.42 20.72
C ASN A 169 17.70 9.86 20.22
N PRO A 170 17.71 8.79 19.40
CA PRO A 170 16.48 8.06 19.16
C PRO A 170 15.92 7.72 20.55
N ILE A 171 14.71 8.19 20.82
CA ILE A 171 14.02 7.79 22.04
C ILE A 171 14.03 6.27 21.96
N THR A 172 14.87 5.67 22.80
CA THR A 172 14.88 4.23 22.97
C THR A 172 13.44 3.84 23.12
N SER A 173 12.92 3.11 22.16
CA SER A 173 11.54 2.70 21.95
C SER A 173 10.67 2.99 23.17
N LEU A 174 9.67 3.87 23.03
CA LEU A 174 8.64 3.95 24.06
C LEU A 174 8.07 2.51 24.11
N PRO A 175 8.40 1.72 25.12
CA PRO A 175 8.14 0.27 25.09
C PRO A 175 6.65 -0.04 24.90
N ASP A 176 5.81 0.94 25.20
CA ASP A 176 4.35 0.81 25.16
C ASP A 176 3.70 1.63 24.02
N PHE A 177 4.50 2.13 23.06
CA PHE A 177 3.92 2.92 21.96
C PHE A 177 3.28 2.02 20.93
N LEU A 178 1.93 2.07 20.85
CA LEU A 178 1.10 1.33 19.89
C LEU A 178 1.35 -0.18 19.89
N VAL A 179 1.41 -0.80 21.07
CA VAL A 179 1.71 -2.24 21.27
C VAL A 179 0.71 -3.17 20.57
N SER A 180 -0.54 -2.75 20.41
CA SER A 180 -1.60 -3.54 19.80
C SER A 180 -1.63 -3.43 18.26
N LEU A 181 -0.70 -2.67 17.67
CA LEU A 181 -0.73 -2.40 16.23
C LEU A 181 -0.38 -3.65 15.42
N GLU A 182 -1.29 -4.04 14.55
CA GLU A 182 -1.13 -5.17 13.62
C GLU A 182 -0.88 -4.73 12.18
N LYS A 183 -1.43 -3.55 11.80
CA LYS A 183 -1.35 -3.02 10.44
C LYS A 183 -0.86 -1.58 10.45
N LEU A 184 0.23 -1.35 9.74
CA LEU A 184 0.80 -0.02 9.57
C LEU A 184 0.89 0.34 8.09
N ASN A 185 0.32 1.48 7.73
CA ASN A 185 0.54 2.14 6.45
C ASN A 185 1.07 3.55 6.72
N ILE A 186 2.31 3.82 6.33
CA ILE A 186 2.96 5.10 6.58
C ILE A 186 3.59 5.64 5.30
N SER A 187 3.27 6.89 4.99
CA SER A 187 3.85 7.61 3.85
C SER A 187 4.39 8.97 4.26
N GLY A 188 5.48 9.41 3.61
CA GLY A 188 6.04 10.74 3.89
C GLY A 188 7.55 10.82 3.74
N PRO A 189 8.18 11.91 4.26
CA PRO A 189 9.61 12.09 4.24
C PRO A 189 10.33 10.95 4.95
N LEU A 190 11.43 10.47 4.35
CA LEU A 190 12.16 9.28 4.82
C LEU A 190 12.51 9.34 6.30
N ILE A 191 13.09 10.44 6.77
CA ILE A 191 13.53 10.59 8.17
C ILE A 191 12.35 10.40 9.14
N ALA A 192 11.21 11.02 8.87
CA ALA A 192 10.03 10.92 9.71
C ALA A 192 9.45 9.48 9.73
N VAL A 193 9.44 8.82 8.56
CA VAL A 193 9.01 7.42 8.42
C VAL A 193 9.93 6.49 9.20
N VAL A 194 11.27 6.66 9.06
CA VAL A 194 12.27 5.85 9.77
C VAL A 194 12.13 6.01 11.27
N ASP A 195 12.09 7.25 11.78
CA ASP A 195 11.97 7.51 13.22
C ASP A 195 10.67 6.93 13.78
N PHE A 196 9.56 7.04 13.04
CA PHE A 196 8.29 6.46 13.44
C PHE A 196 8.34 4.95 13.54
N VAL A 197 8.82 4.26 12.49
CA VAL A 197 8.91 2.78 12.44
C VAL A 197 9.84 2.25 13.53
N GLN A 198 10.98 2.93 13.76
CA GLN A 198 11.95 2.52 14.80
C GLN A 198 11.41 2.69 16.22
N SER A 199 10.49 3.64 16.44
CA SER A 199 9.95 3.96 17.74
C SER A 199 8.72 3.13 18.15
N LEU A 200 8.16 2.33 17.24
CA LEU A 200 7.01 1.47 17.54
C LEU A 200 7.33 0.43 18.62
N GLY A 201 6.43 0.25 19.56
CA GLY A 201 6.49 -0.80 20.58
C GLY A 201 5.86 -2.13 20.17
N SER A 202 5.03 -2.15 19.11
CA SER A 202 4.35 -3.35 18.66
C SER A 202 5.32 -4.48 18.31
N GLN A 203 4.94 -5.70 18.68
CA GLN A 203 5.66 -6.94 18.36
C GLN A 203 4.94 -7.79 17.30
N HIS A 204 3.73 -7.40 16.88
CA HIS A 204 2.82 -8.27 16.12
C HIS A 204 2.35 -7.63 14.80
N ILE A 205 3.18 -6.81 14.15
CA ILE A 205 2.82 -6.24 12.85
C ILE A 205 2.77 -7.35 11.80
N THR A 206 1.60 -7.52 11.20
CA THR A 206 1.33 -8.51 10.16
C THR A 206 1.29 -7.91 8.76
N SER A 207 0.96 -6.62 8.64
CA SER A 207 0.89 -5.90 7.37
C SER A 207 1.58 -4.55 7.49
N LEU A 208 2.57 -4.30 6.62
CA LEU A 208 3.38 -3.11 6.63
C LEU A 208 3.44 -2.48 5.24
N VAL A 209 3.00 -1.22 5.14
CA VAL A 209 3.11 -0.41 3.94
C VAL A 209 3.96 0.82 4.25
N ILE A 210 5.06 0.99 3.52
CA ILE A 210 5.98 2.11 3.65
C ILE A 210 6.13 2.79 2.30
N GLU A 211 5.72 4.05 2.23
CA GLU A 211 5.96 4.92 1.09
C GLU A 211 6.88 6.06 1.51
N ALA A 212 8.18 5.86 1.43
CA ALA A 212 9.17 6.87 1.77
C ALA A 212 9.57 7.69 0.55
N GLY A 213 9.39 8.99 0.63
CA GLY A 213 9.64 9.90 -0.49
C GLY A 213 8.41 10.75 -0.76
N GLY A 214 8.46 12.02 -0.39
CA GLY A 214 7.32 12.92 -0.55
C GLY A 214 6.87 13.05 -2.01
N LYS A 215 5.59 12.80 -2.26
CA LYS A 215 4.92 13.15 -3.53
C LYS A 215 5.01 14.66 -3.88
N GLY A 216 5.69 15.46 -3.04
CA GLY A 216 5.86 16.90 -3.19
C GLY A 216 7.13 17.35 -3.91
N VAL A 217 8.15 16.50 -3.98
CA VAL A 217 9.34 16.78 -4.78
C VAL A 217 9.12 16.19 -6.17
N LYS A 218 8.26 16.83 -6.97
CA LYS A 218 8.38 16.70 -8.41
C LYS A 218 9.80 17.13 -8.72
N CYS A 219 10.67 16.19 -9.13
CA CYS A 219 11.86 16.56 -9.88
C CYS A 219 11.33 17.41 -11.03
N ASP A 220 11.55 18.71 -10.97
CA ASP A 220 11.20 19.59 -12.06
C ASP A 220 11.78 18.99 -13.32
N GLN A 221 10.97 18.96 -14.39
CA GLN A 221 11.34 18.38 -15.71
C GLN A 221 12.65 18.96 -16.30
N HIS A 222 13.30 19.87 -15.59
CA HIS A 222 14.51 20.56 -15.95
C HIS A 222 15.78 20.12 -15.19
N GLY A 223 15.72 19.04 -14.39
CA GLY A 223 16.92 18.48 -13.78
C GLY A 223 17.65 19.39 -12.78
N LYS A 224 17.04 20.51 -12.37
CA LYS A 224 17.59 21.31 -11.29
C LYS A 224 17.28 20.62 -9.97
N LYS A 225 18.29 19.99 -9.38
CA LYS A 225 18.24 19.53 -7.98
C LYS A 225 17.70 20.66 -7.13
N PRO A 226 16.68 20.43 -6.27
CA PRO A 226 16.33 21.38 -5.24
C PRO A 226 17.63 21.70 -4.47
N LEU A 227 17.95 22.98 -4.34
CA LEU A 227 18.99 23.44 -3.44
C LEU A 227 18.58 22.95 -2.04
N GLU A 228 19.38 22.13 -1.41
CA GLU A 228 19.11 21.50 -0.09
C GLU A 228 18.29 20.19 -0.13
N ALA A 229 18.60 19.28 -1.05
CA ALA A 229 18.46 17.87 -0.72
C ALA A 229 19.47 17.61 0.40
N GLU A 230 19.05 17.79 1.67
CA GLU A 230 19.79 17.29 2.82
C GLU A 230 20.29 15.89 2.45
N ASN A 231 21.54 15.58 2.76
CA ASN A 231 22.14 14.27 2.58
C ASN A 231 21.35 13.25 3.42
N VAL A 232 20.16 12.89 2.92
CA VAL A 232 19.35 11.84 3.50
C VAL A 232 20.16 10.59 3.34
N ASN A 233 20.68 10.11 4.46
CA ASN A 233 21.55 8.96 4.50
C ASN A 233 20.74 7.75 4.02
N VAL A 234 20.97 7.31 2.79
CA VAL A 234 20.34 6.10 2.21
C VAL A 234 20.53 4.89 3.14
N CYS A 235 21.60 4.92 3.96
CA CYS A 235 21.86 3.96 5.02
C CYS A 235 20.73 3.86 6.05
N ASP A 236 19.97 4.93 6.30
CA ASP A 236 18.88 4.91 7.28
C ASP A 236 17.71 4.03 6.83
N PHE A 237 17.44 3.98 5.51
CA PHE A 237 16.38 3.13 4.98
C PHE A 237 16.71 1.63 5.10
N GLY A 238 17.96 1.25 4.78
CA GLY A 238 18.44 -0.12 4.96
C GLY A 238 18.41 -0.54 6.43
N SER A 239 18.85 0.34 7.33
CA SER A 239 18.79 0.10 8.79
C SER A 239 17.35 -0.07 9.28
N MET A 240 16.40 0.70 8.76
CA MET A 240 14.99 0.55 9.08
C MET A 240 14.45 -0.82 8.64
N LEU A 241 14.72 -1.26 7.41
CA LEU A 241 14.28 -2.58 6.93
C LEU A 241 14.92 -3.72 7.73
N HIS A 242 16.18 -3.57 8.14
CA HIS A 242 16.83 -4.51 9.05
C HIS A 242 16.09 -4.57 10.39
N THR A 243 15.72 -3.44 10.96
CA THR A 243 14.92 -3.38 12.19
C THR A 243 13.56 -4.05 12.03
N VAL A 244 12.89 -3.82 10.89
CA VAL A 244 11.62 -4.47 10.52
C VAL A 244 11.78 -5.99 10.50
N SER A 245 12.85 -6.48 9.85
CA SER A 245 13.13 -7.92 9.77
C SER A 245 13.38 -8.53 11.16
N LEU A 246 14.17 -7.88 12.00
CA LEU A 246 14.47 -8.37 13.34
C LEU A 246 13.27 -8.38 14.29
N ARG A 247 12.39 -7.37 14.18
CA ARG A 247 11.27 -7.23 15.12
C ARG A 247 10.04 -8.03 14.70
N TRP A 248 9.73 -8.03 13.40
CA TRP A 248 8.46 -8.54 12.89
C TRP A 248 8.60 -9.67 11.86
N GLY A 249 9.84 -10.11 11.57
CA GLY A 249 10.09 -11.11 10.54
C GLY A 249 9.28 -12.40 10.71
N ASP A 250 9.01 -12.80 11.94
CA ASP A 250 8.25 -14.01 12.26
C ASP A 250 6.73 -13.83 12.16
N PHE A 251 6.23 -12.60 12.07
CA PHE A 251 4.79 -12.29 12.06
C PHE A 251 4.34 -11.63 10.77
N LEU A 252 5.26 -10.94 10.07
CA LEU A 252 4.94 -10.13 8.91
C LEU A 252 4.52 -11.01 7.72
N ARG A 253 3.29 -10.80 7.25
CA ARG A 253 2.71 -11.52 6.10
C ARG A 253 2.71 -10.67 4.83
N GLU A 254 2.52 -9.38 4.97
CA GLU A 254 2.41 -8.47 3.84
C GLU A 254 3.38 -7.30 4.02
N ILE A 255 4.20 -7.05 3.01
CA ILE A 255 5.09 -5.90 2.97
C ILE A 255 4.97 -5.17 1.64
N THR A 256 4.71 -3.87 1.70
CA THR A 256 4.76 -2.96 0.55
C THR A 256 5.76 -1.88 0.85
N VAL A 257 6.74 -1.72 -0.02
CA VAL A 257 7.80 -0.72 0.14
C VAL A 257 7.97 0.08 -1.13
N THR A 258 7.85 1.39 -0.99
CA THR A 258 8.20 2.38 -2.01
C THR A 258 9.30 3.26 -1.41
N PRO A 259 10.57 2.96 -1.67
CA PRO A 259 11.68 3.73 -1.14
C PRO A 259 11.84 5.06 -1.87
N PRO A 260 12.62 6.01 -1.33
CA PRO A 260 13.03 7.19 -2.06
C PRO A 260 13.88 6.80 -3.29
N CYS A 261 13.84 7.63 -4.34
CA CYS A 261 14.42 7.32 -5.67
C CYS A 261 15.90 6.87 -5.67
N GLU A 262 16.66 7.18 -4.64
CA GLU A 262 18.10 6.87 -4.55
C GLU A 262 18.40 5.69 -3.62
N ALA A 263 17.42 5.16 -2.89
CA ALA A 263 17.65 4.06 -1.97
C ALA A 263 17.68 2.72 -2.71
N CYS A 264 18.70 1.93 -2.44
CA CYS A 264 18.78 0.54 -2.87
C CYS A 264 18.28 -0.37 -1.74
N ILE A 265 17.44 -1.33 -2.07
CA ILE A 265 17.00 -2.35 -1.11
C ILE A 265 17.93 -3.55 -1.22
N ASP A 266 18.56 -3.93 -0.12
CA ASP A 266 19.23 -5.22 -0.01
C ASP A 266 18.17 -6.30 0.20
N PHE A 267 17.98 -7.11 -0.83
CA PHE A 267 16.99 -8.18 -0.82
C PHE A 267 17.28 -9.26 0.25
N ALA A 268 18.52 -9.37 0.72
CA ALA A 268 18.89 -10.28 1.79
C ALA A 268 18.17 -9.94 3.11
N GLN A 269 17.83 -8.68 3.35
CA GLN A 269 17.09 -8.27 4.55
C GLN A 269 15.65 -8.82 4.57
N LEU A 270 15.03 -8.99 3.40
CA LEU A 270 13.70 -9.59 3.29
C LEU A 270 13.73 -11.12 3.43
N SER A 271 14.88 -11.74 3.18
CA SER A 271 15.02 -13.20 3.26
C SER A 271 14.83 -13.76 4.67
N GLY A 272 15.01 -12.93 5.70
CA GLY A 272 14.75 -13.29 7.10
C GLY A 272 13.27 -13.32 7.48
N MET A 273 12.38 -12.82 6.61
CA MET A 273 10.94 -12.72 6.89
C MET A 273 10.22 -13.96 6.32
N LEU A 274 10.24 -15.06 7.04
CA LEU A 274 9.82 -16.37 6.54
C LEU A 274 8.32 -16.51 6.32
N MET A 275 7.51 -15.71 7.00
CA MET A 275 6.04 -15.77 6.96
C MET A 275 5.42 -14.89 5.87
N LEU A 276 6.24 -14.23 5.02
CA LEU A 276 5.73 -13.35 3.98
C LEU A 276 4.88 -14.10 2.96
N GLU A 277 3.64 -13.63 2.82
CA GLU A 277 2.66 -14.09 1.83
C GLU A 277 2.62 -13.16 0.63
N LYS A 278 2.88 -11.83 0.85
CA LYS A 278 2.86 -10.80 -0.19
C LYS A 278 4.03 -9.84 -0.04
N ILE A 279 4.73 -9.61 -1.15
CA ILE A 279 5.79 -8.62 -1.26
C ILE A 279 5.49 -7.70 -2.44
N HIS A 280 5.46 -6.40 -2.16
CA HIS A 280 5.32 -5.37 -3.19
C HIS A 280 6.45 -4.36 -3.04
N LEU A 281 7.37 -4.34 -3.98
CA LEU A 281 8.51 -3.41 -4.00
C LEU A 281 8.47 -2.58 -5.26
N SER A 282 8.35 -1.26 -5.11
CA SER A 282 8.21 -0.34 -6.24
C SER A 282 9.34 0.69 -6.27
N SER A 283 9.72 1.06 -7.49
CA SER A 283 10.56 2.23 -7.79
C SER A 283 11.97 2.24 -7.19
N CYS A 284 12.59 1.08 -6.96
CA CYS A 284 13.96 1.05 -6.43
C CYS A 284 14.85 0.05 -7.17
N PRO A 285 16.17 0.34 -7.26
CA PRO A 285 17.15 -0.67 -7.60
C PRO A 285 17.26 -1.70 -6.47
N PHE A 286 17.49 -2.96 -6.82
CA PHE A 286 17.72 -4.03 -5.86
C PHE A 286 19.10 -4.60 -6.03
N ASP A 287 19.83 -4.68 -4.93
CA ASP A 287 21.05 -5.44 -4.84
C ASP A 287 20.78 -6.81 -4.21
N GLY A 288 21.58 -7.78 -4.58
CA GLY A 288 21.56 -9.10 -3.95
C GLY A 288 20.35 -9.99 -4.28
N LEU A 289 19.43 -9.61 -5.20
CA LEU A 289 18.28 -10.43 -5.55
C LEU A 289 18.68 -11.87 -5.94
N GLU A 290 19.66 -12.02 -6.85
CA GLU A 290 20.13 -13.34 -7.26
C GLU A 290 20.80 -14.11 -6.12
N HIS A 291 21.46 -13.42 -5.21
CA HIS A 291 22.07 -14.03 -4.03
C HIS A 291 21.00 -14.52 -3.05
N ALA A 292 20.00 -13.69 -2.75
CA ALA A 292 18.88 -14.07 -1.90
C ALA A 292 18.09 -15.24 -2.47
N LEU A 293 17.84 -15.25 -3.79
CA LEU A 293 17.13 -16.34 -4.47
C LEU A 293 17.90 -17.67 -4.52
N LYS A 294 19.21 -17.67 -4.27
CA LYS A 294 20.00 -18.91 -4.17
C LYS A 294 19.81 -19.66 -2.85
N SER A 295 19.28 -19.02 -1.85
CA SER A 295 18.94 -19.67 -0.58
C SER A 295 17.68 -20.53 -0.74
N PRO A 296 17.71 -21.83 -0.44
CA PRO A 296 16.65 -22.78 -0.84
C PRO A 296 15.34 -22.67 -0.04
N THR A 297 15.25 -21.80 0.95
CA THR A 297 14.12 -21.81 1.89
C THR A 297 13.45 -20.45 2.08
N VAL A 298 13.72 -19.49 1.21
CA VAL A 298 13.50 -18.09 1.54
C VAL A 298 12.02 -17.73 1.66
N TRP A 299 11.14 -18.21 0.77
CA TRP A 299 9.77 -17.73 0.77
C TRP A 299 8.74 -18.84 0.53
N TYR A 300 8.69 -19.74 1.47
CA TYR A 300 7.77 -20.89 1.36
C TYR A 300 6.29 -20.46 1.33
N HIS A 301 5.92 -19.39 2.03
CA HIS A 301 4.54 -18.90 2.12
C HIS A 301 4.17 -17.87 1.06
N LEU A 302 5.15 -17.41 0.26
CA LEU A 302 4.93 -16.32 -0.69
C LEU A 302 3.95 -16.71 -1.80
N GLY A 303 2.80 -16.04 -1.82
CA GLY A 303 1.75 -16.20 -2.81
C GLY A 303 1.75 -15.10 -3.89
N GLU A 304 2.18 -13.89 -3.53
CA GLU A 304 2.16 -12.73 -4.42
C GLU A 304 3.48 -11.97 -4.34
N LEU A 305 4.10 -11.69 -5.50
CA LEU A 305 5.33 -10.91 -5.61
C LEU A 305 5.18 -9.86 -6.71
N HIS A 306 5.38 -8.60 -6.33
CA HIS A 306 5.42 -7.48 -7.25
C HIS A 306 6.76 -6.75 -7.14
N LEU A 307 7.51 -6.72 -8.24
CA LEU A 307 8.80 -6.04 -8.35
C LEU A 307 8.82 -5.11 -9.56
N THR A 308 9.01 -3.82 -9.35
CA THR A 308 9.14 -2.88 -10.47
C THR A 308 10.58 -2.80 -11.03
N VAL A 309 11.33 -3.88 -10.93
CA VAL A 309 12.68 -3.99 -11.49
C VAL A 309 12.70 -4.97 -12.65
N THR A 310 13.69 -4.79 -13.51
CA THR A 310 13.94 -5.71 -14.61
C THR A 310 14.76 -6.90 -14.12
N ILE A 311 14.23 -8.10 -14.24
CA ILE A 311 14.89 -9.36 -13.89
C ILE A 311 15.32 -10.13 -15.13
N SER A 312 16.35 -10.93 -14.98
CA SER A 312 16.80 -11.84 -16.06
C SER A 312 16.01 -13.14 -16.08
N PHE A 313 16.02 -13.87 -17.19
CA PHE A 313 15.42 -15.21 -17.24
C PHE A 313 16.05 -16.20 -16.24
N PRO A 314 17.39 -16.22 -16.01
CA PRO A 314 17.97 -17.02 -14.93
C PRO A 314 17.40 -16.67 -13.54
N SER A 315 17.23 -15.38 -13.23
CA SER A 315 16.64 -14.92 -11.95
C SER A 315 15.19 -15.39 -11.82
N LEU A 316 14.44 -15.44 -12.93
CA LEU A 316 13.07 -15.97 -12.95
C LEU A 316 13.04 -17.48 -12.59
N SER A 317 14.02 -18.27 -13.09
CA SER A 317 14.16 -19.68 -12.70
C SER A 317 14.50 -19.86 -11.21
N LEU A 318 15.41 -19.03 -10.68
CA LEU A 318 15.74 -19.05 -9.26
C LEU A 318 14.51 -18.71 -8.41
N MET A 319 13.74 -17.73 -8.84
CA MET A 319 12.50 -17.33 -8.16
C MET A 319 11.48 -18.47 -8.12
N ALA A 320 11.31 -19.18 -9.21
CA ALA A 320 10.43 -20.36 -9.26
C ALA A 320 10.88 -21.48 -8.29
N LEU A 321 12.17 -21.56 -7.98
CA LEU A 321 12.70 -22.53 -7.01
C LEU A 321 12.52 -22.03 -5.57
N SER A 322 12.75 -20.75 -5.33
CA SER A 322 12.78 -20.14 -3.98
C SER A 322 11.39 -19.83 -3.44
N ALA A 323 10.38 -19.67 -4.31
CA ALA A 323 8.99 -19.38 -3.94
C ALA A 323 8.04 -20.42 -4.53
N PRO A 324 8.02 -21.65 -4.01
CA PRO A 324 7.30 -22.79 -4.61
C PRO A 324 5.77 -22.65 -4.60
N HIS A 325 5.23 -21.73 -3.80
CA HIS A 325 3.79 -21.47 -3.69
C HIS A 325 3.33 -20.17 -4.34
N LEU A 326 4.24 -19.49 -5.06
CA LEU A 326 3.93 -18.24 -5.74
C LEU A 326 2.83 -18.43 -6.80
N LYS A 327 1.74 -17.64 -6.65
CA LYS A 327 0.57 -17.69 -7.54
C LYS A 327 0.51 -16.51 -8.48
N LYS A 328 0.99 -15.34 -8.02
CA LYS A 328 1.00 -14.11 -8.80
C LYS A 328 2.38 -13.48 -8.80
N LEU A 329 2.85 -13.11 -9.97
CA LEU A 329 4.14 -12.48 -10.18
C LEU A 329 4.02 -11.30 -11.12
N ASN A 330 4.38 -10.10 -10.63
CA ASN A 330 4.43 -8.88 -11.41
C ASN A 330 5.88 -8.41 -11.49
N VAL A 331 6.48 -8.43 -12.68
CA VAL A 331 7.89 -8.10 -12.89
C VAL A 331 8.14 -7.51 -14.26
N SER A 332 9.24 -6.76 -14.42
CA SER A 332 9.79 -6.48 -15.73
C SER A 332 10.83 -7.55 -16.09
N ILE A 333 10.85 -8.02 -17.33
CA ILE A 333 11.78 -9.06 -17.79
C ILE A 333 12.75 -8.48 -18.82
N ASP A 334 14.06 -8.68 -18.59
CA ASP A 334 15.08 -8.37 -19.60
C ASP A 334 14.99 -9.37 -20.75
N THR A 335 14.42 -8.90 -21.84
CA THR A 335 14.30 -9.65 -23.07
C THR A 335 15.47 -9.45 -24.02
N SER A 336 16.53 -8.71 -23.66
CA SER A 336 17.70 -8.49 -24.52
C SER A 336 18.38 -9.80 -24.95
N LYS A 337 18.37 -10.80 -24.09
CA LYS A 337 18.91 -12.13 -24.34
C LYS A 337 17.80 -13.16 -24.33
N ALA A 338 17.74 -14.02 -25.36
CA ALA A 338 16.82 -15.14 -25.36
C ALA A 338 17.21 -16.16 -24.27
N PRO A 339 16.25 -16.77 -23.58
CA PRO A 339 16.55 -17.78 -22.57
C PRO A 339 17.13 -19.04 -23.19
N SER A 340 18.12 -19.65 -22.51
CA SER A 340 18.62 -20.97 -22.93
C SER A 340 17.64 -22.06 -22.56
N THR A 341 17.16 -22.82 -23.54
CA THR A 341 16.25 -23.98 -23.33
C THR A 341 16.99 -25.31 -23.18
N LYS A 342 18.32 -25.29 -23.33
CA LYS A 342 19.17 -26.52 -23.41
C LYS A 342 19.39 -27.21 -22.08
N LYS A 343 18.59 -27.46 -21.23
CA LYS A 343 18.69 -28.21 -19.95
C LYS A 343 17.63 -27.76 -18.97
N GLN A 344 16.58 -27.18 -19.46
CA GLN A 344 15.54 -26.67 -18.58
C GLN A 344 14.75 -27.84 -17.99
N ARG A 345 14.74 -27.92 -16.66
CA ARG A 345 13.85 -28.84 -15.96
C ARG A 345 12.43 -28.30 -16.06
N VAL A 346 11.47 -29.13 -16.30
CA VAL A 346 10.07 -28.77 -16.20
C VAL A 346 9.71 -28.76 -14.73
N PHE A 347 9.20 -27.64 -14.26
CA PHE A 347 8.74 -27.45 -12.89
C PHE A 347 7.23 -27.71 -12.82
N SER A 348 6.72 -28.12 -11.67
CA SER A 348 5.28 -28.19 -11.39
C SER A 348 4.78 -26.94 -10.66
N HIS A 349 5.38 -25.78 -10.98
CA HIS A 349 5.16 -24.54 -10.26
C HIS A 349 3.70 -24.05 -10.38
N PRO A 350 3.05 -23.60 -9.27
CA PRO A 350 1.64 -23.24 -9.24
C PRO A 350 1.33 -21.82 -9.70
N LEU A 351 2.28 -21.10 -10.33
CA LEU A 351 2.06 -19.74 -10.81
C LEU A 351 0.86 -19.71 -11.77
N LYS A 352 -0.13 -18.85 -11.44
CA LYS A 352 -1.35 -18.68 -12.23
C LYS A 352 -1.31 -17.43 -13.09
N SER A 353 -0.81 -16.32 -12.53
CA SER A 353 -0.78 -15.02 -13.20
C SER A 353 0.63 -14.47 -13.24
N LEU A 354 1.07 -14.09 -14.44
CA LEU A 354 2.31 -13.36 -14.68
C LEU A 354 1.97 -12.04 -15.36
N ASP A 355 2.25 -10.93 -14.69
CA ASP A 355 2.07 -9.59 -15.22
C ASP A 355 3.43 -8.96 -15.53
N ILE A 356 3.63 -8.59 -16.79
CA ILE A 356 4.88 -8.00 -17.26
C ILE A 356 4.78 -6.49 -17.20
N LEU A 357 5.62 -5.89 -16.38
CA LEU A 357 5.74 -4.46 -16.23
C LEU A 357 6.70 -3.90 -17.28
N ASP A 358 6.23 -2.97 -18.08
CA ASP A 358 7.08 -2.27 -19.03
C ASP A 358 7.59 -0.98 -18.39
N LEU A 359 8.86 -0.99 -17.97
CA LEU A 359 9.51 0.17 -17.40
C LEU A 359 9.96 1.11 -18.53
N PRO A 360 9.64 2.42 -18.47
CA PRO A 360 9.88 3.36 -19.57
C PRO A 360 11.35 3.68 -19.82
N SER A 361 12.27 3.21 -18.99
CA SER A 361 13.61 3.78 -18.91
C SER A 361 14.75 2.99 -19.54
N GLN A 362 14.53 1.78 -20.03
CA GLN A 362 15.70 1.04 -20.50
C GLN A 362 15.44 0.41 -21.86
N ASN A 363 16.31 0.77 -22.81
CA ASN A 363 16.58 0.09 -24.06
C ASN A 363 15.99 -1.33 -24.08
N SER A 364 14.66 -1.41 -24.09
CA SER A 364 13.99 -2.67 -24.37
C SER A 364 14.55 -3.09 -25.72
N GLY A 365 15.31 -4.18 -25.76
CA GLY A 365 15.89 -4.72 -26.99
C GLY A 365 14.82 -5.08 -28.05
N TRP A 366 13.59 -4.80 -27.73
CA TRP A 366 12.43 -4.66 -28.60
C TRP A 366 12.48 -3.26 -29.20
N GLY A 367 13.40 -3.00 -30.12
CA GLY A 367 13.40 -1.75 -30.90
C GLY A 367 11.98 -1.49 -31.38
N SER A 368 11.51 -0.27 -31.24
CA SER A 368 10.18 0.22 -31.61
C SER A 368 9.52 -0.62 -32.72
N CYS A 369 8.94 -1.78 -32.35
CA CYS A 369 8.20 -2.65 -33.25
C CYS A 369 6.88 -1.96 -33.65
N ARG A 370 7.02 -0.84 -34.38
CA ARG A 370 5.90 -0.07 -34.93
C ARG A 370 5.34 -0.66 -36.23
N SER A 371 5.93 -1.73 -36.74
CA SER A 371 5.47 -2.32 -37.99
C SER A 371 5.12 -3.79 -37.81
N ASP A 372 3.97 -4.21 -38.32
CA ASP A 372 3.45 -5.58 -38.40
C ASP A 372 4.38 -6.57 -39.17
N LYS A 373 5.61 -6.18 -39.49
CA LYS A 373 6.53 -6.97 -40.33
C LYS A 373 7.59 -7.80 -39.58
N ASP A 374 7.58 -7.77 -38.23
CA ASP A 374 8.67 -8.41 -37.45
C ASP A 374 8.45 -9.90 -37.13
N LEU A 375 8.08 -10.71 -38.13
CA LEU A 375 8.17 -12.18 -38.08
C LEU A 375 9.63 -12.66 -37.87
N SER A 376 10.63 -11.80 -38.04
CA SER A 376 12.06 -12.11 -37.76
C SER A 376 12.31 -12.45 -36.29
N ASN A 377 11.48 -11.98 -35.36
CA ASN A 377 11.58 -12.27 -33.94
C ASN A 377 10.81 -13.54 -33.48
N LEU A 378 10.08 -14.19 -34.37
CA LEU A 378 9.26 -15.35 -34.02
C LEU A 378 10.06 -16.49 -33.34
N PRO A 379 11.29 -16.86 -33.78
CA PRO A 379 12.08 -17.87 -33.10
C PRO A 379 12.37 -17.51 -31.63
N ARG A 380 12.58 -16.24 -31.34
CA ARG A 380 12.82 -15.72 -29.99
C ARG A 380 11.57 -15.81 -29.14
N PHE A 381 10.41 -15.44 -29.68
CA PHE A 381 9.13 -15.57 -28.96
C PHE A 381 8.82 -17.01 -28.62
N ILE A 382 9.09 -17.94 -29.55
CA ILE A 382 8.95 -19.38 -29.31
C ILE A 382 9.88 -19.85 -28.18
N GLN A 383 11.12 -19.37 -28.13
CA GLN A 383 12.06 -19.72 -27.05
C GLN A 383 11.56 -19.20 -25.71
N ILE A 384 11.07 -17.96 -25.64
CA ILE A 384 10.53 -17.37 -24.42
C ILE A 384 9.28 -18.14 -23.97
N ALA A 385 8.35 -18.43 -24.88
CA ALA A 385 7.13 -19.16 -24.58
C ALA A 385 7.43 -20.58 -24.04
N ARG A 386 8.34 -21.31 -24.68
CA ARG A 386 8.79 -22.63 -24.20
C ARG A 386 9.44 -22.55 -22.83
N TYR A 387 10.22 -21.51 -22.59
CA TYR A 387 10.87 -21.28 -21.30
C TYR A 387 9.84 -21.04 -20.21
N LEU A 388 8.89 -20.12 -20.43
CA LEU A 388 7.84 -19.81 -19.47
C LEU A 388 6.94 -21.02 -19.19
N ASN A 389 6.56 -21.75 -20.24
CA ASN A 389 5.77 -22.98 -20.10
C ASN A 389 6.51 -24.09 -19.33
N ALA A 390 7.84 -24.15 -19.45
CA ALA A 390 8.63 -25.12 -18.68
C ALA A 390 8.73 -24.72 -17.20
N LEU A 391 8.82 -23.43 -16.89
CA LEU A 391 8.84 -22.93 -15.52
C LEU A 391 7.45 -22.98 -14.88
N PHE A 392 6.44 -22.51 -15.60
CA PHE A 392 5.10 -22.25 -15.10
C PHE A 392 4.02 -22.97 -15.92
N PRO A 393 3.97 -24.30 -15.85
CA PRO A 393 3.07 -25.09 -16.70
C PRO A 393 1.59 -24.88 -16.37
N LYS A 394 1.27 -24.32 -15.22
CA LYS A 394 -0.10 -24.06 -14.76
C LYS A 394 -0.50 -22.58 -14.88
N MET A 395 0.26 -21.79 -15.64
CA MET A 395 -0.04 -20.38 -15.84
C MET A 395 -1.37 -20.25 -16.60
N GLU A 396 -2.29 -19.48 -16.00
CA GLU A 396 -3.64 -19.23 -16.52
C GLU A 396 -3.73 -17.89 -17.25
N GLU A 397 -2.82 -16.95 -16.90
CA GLU A 397 -2.85 -15.57 -17.38
C GLU A 397 -1.44 -15.01 -17.56
N LEU A 398 -1.22 -14.37 -18.70
CA LEU A 398 -0.04 -13.54 -18.97
C LEU A 398 -0.53 -12.16 -19.46
N THR A 399 -0.33 -11.14 -18.66
CA THR A 399 -0.69 -9.76 -18.98
C THR A 399 0.53 -8.88 -19.16
N SER A 400 0.35 -7.72 -19.77
CA SER A 400 1.40 -6.71 -19.88
C SER A 400 0.81 -5.33 -19.66
N SER A 401 1.48 -4.50 -18.86
CA SER A 401 1.07 -3.13 -18.57
C SER A 401 1.18 -2.23 -19.80
N SER A 402 2.12 -2.50 -20.70
CA SER A 402 2.11 -1.89 -22.03
C SER A 402 1.23 -2.73 -22.94
N ARG A 403 0.44 -2.07 -23.76
CA ARG A 403 -0.37 -2.69 -24.82
C ARG A 403 0.50 -3.30 -25.92
N MET A 404 1.67 -3.87 -25.59
CA MET A 404 2.58 -4.46 -26.57
C MET A 404 2.02 -5.81 -27.04
N LYS A 405 1.61 -5.85 -28.30
CA LYS A 405 1.18 -7.06 -29.02
C LYS A 405 2.18 -8.24 -28.88
N THR A 406 3.41 -7.96 -28.54
CA THR A 406 4.50 -8.92 -28.39
C THR A 406 4.24 -9.95 -27.31
N TRP A 407 3.82 -9.50 -26.11
CA TRP A 407 3.50 -10.42 -25.01
C TRP A 407 2.22 -11.19 -25.25
N GLU A 408 1.31 -10.65 -26.01
CA GLU A 408 0.11 -11.34 -26.49
C GLU A 408 0.49 -12.51 -27.41
N ILE A 409 1.45 -12.32 -28.32
CA ILE A 409 2.00 -13.40 -29.16
C ILE A 409 2.67 -14.47 -28.30
N VAL A 410 3.51 -14.07 -27.33
CA VAL A 410 4.16 -15.00 -26.40
C VAL A 410 3.11 -15.79 -25.61
N TRP A 411 2.03 -15.13 -25.16
CA TRP A 411 0.94 -15.80 -24.45
C TRP A 411 0.26 -16.87 -25.30
N HIS A 412 -0.10 -16.56 -26.55
CA HIS A 412 -0.68 -17.55 -27.45
C HIS A 412 0.24 -18.75 -27.69
N LEU A 413 1.55 -18.52 -27.80
CA LEU A 413 2.53 -19.58 -27.93
C LEU A 413 2.66 -20.42 -26.64
N VAL A 414 2.55 -19.83 -25.46
CA VAL A 414 2.51 -20.56 -24.19
C VAL A 414 1.28 -21.46 -24.13
N MET A 415 0.10 -20.93 -24.47
CA MET A 415 -1.15 -21.70 -24.53
C MET A 415 -1.04 -22.89 -25.48
N LEU A 416 -0.46 -22.73 -26.68
CA LEU A 416 -0.21 -23.81 -27.60
C LEU A 416 0.72 -24.89 -27.00
N CYS A 417 1.78 -24.48 -26.29
CA CYS A 417 2.68 -25.40 -25.60
C CYS A 417 1.96 -26.19 -24.49
N GLN A 418 1.06 -25.54 -23.74
CA GLN A 418 0.26 -26.19 -22.69
C GLN A 418 -0.72 -27.21 -23.28
N THR A 419 -1.44 -26.83 -24.33
CA THR A 419 -2.40 -27.72 -25.03
C THR A 419 -1.70 -28.95 -25.59
N SER A 420 -0.56 -28.79 -26.29
CA SER A 420 0.22 -29.90 -26.83
C SER A 420 0.70 -30.85 -25.73
N ARG A 421 1.06 -30.36 -24.55
CA ARG A 421 1.45 -31.19 -23.41
C ARG A 421 0.25 -31.98 -22.87
N ALA A 422 -0.91 -31.32 -22.72
CA ALA A 422 -2.12 -32.00 -22.26
C ALA A 422 -2.53 -33.14 -23.21
N ASP A 423 -2.40 -32.91 -24.51
CA ASP A 423 -2.66 -33.96 -25.53
C ASP A 423 -1.69 -35.14 -25.43
N ASP A 424 -0.39 -34.87 -25.18
CA ASP A 424 0.62 -35.91 -25.01
C ASP A 424 0.40 -36.71 -23.71
N ASP A 425 0.01 -36.04 -22.61
CA ASP A 425 -0.33 -36.74 -21.37
C ASP A 425 -1.60 -37.59 -21.49
N CYS A 426 -2.60 -37.13 -22.25
CA CYS A 426 -3.80 -37.94 -22.58
C CYS A 426 -3.49 -39.14 -23.47
N ARG A 427 -2.47 -39.07 -24.33
CA ARG A 427 -2.08 -40.15 -25.25
C ARG A 427 -1.16 -41.18 -24.60
N ARG A 428 -0.52 -40.88 -23.48
CA ARG A 428 0.26 -41.87 -22.73
C ARG A 428 -0.72 -42.90 -22.16
N PRO A 429 -0.63 -44.20 -22.58
CA PRO A 429 -1.44 -45.22 -21.95
C PRO A 429 -1.14 -45.18 -20.45
N VAL A 430 -2.20 -45.20 -19.63
CA VAL A 430 -2.08 -45.50 -18.22
C VAL A 430 -1.47 -46.90 -18.14
N CYS A 431 -0.14 -46.93 -18.13
CA CYS A 431 0.55 -48.17 -17.78
C CYS A 431 0.08 -48.49 -16.38
N ALA A 432 -0.78 -49.46 -16.25
CA ALA A 432 -1.15 -50.08 -15.00
C ALA A 432 0.15 -50.53 -14.34
N VAL A 433 0.70 -49.65 -13.50
CA VAL A 433 1.86 -49.94 -12.68
C VAL A 433 1.35 -50.11 -11.27
N ASP A 434 1.46 -51.37 -10.89
CA ASP A 434 1.73 -51.91 -9.58
C ASP A 434 0.63 -51.88 -8.53
N VAL A 435 -0.27 -52.81 -8.71
CA VAL A 435 -0.68 -53.68 -7.60
C VAL A 435 0.45 -54.67 -7.33
N LEU A 436 1.33 -54.41 -6.42
CA LEU A 436 2.11 -55.34 -5.61
C LEU A 436 2.38 -54.78 -4.24
#